data_912e865a223e1d387e73434bce6d9dc4
#
_entry.id   912e865a223e1d387e73434bce6d9dc4
#
_cell.length_a   1.000
_cell.length_b   1.000
_cell.length_c   1.000
_cell.angle_alpha   90.00
_cell.angle_beta   90.00
_cell.angle_gamma   90.00
#
_symmetry.space_group_name_H-M   'P 1'
#
loop_
_entity.id
_entity.type
_entity.pdbx_description
1 polymer ?
#
loop_
_entity_poly.entity_id
_entity_poly.type
_entity_poly.pdbx_seq_one_letter_code
_entity_poly.pdbx_strand_id
1 'polypeptide(L)'
;MFSEIIRKLPNTDISISVNDKNLFVIECEGSLYKLATMNPSEFPELPQISIENSIQIEQNNLKDMIRKTIFAVSTEENRPIFTGCLFEITNNKLNLVAVDGFRLAWKSKYLQTKVNDFKAVIPGRTLNEINKILVDSFEPIKIGVAKNQALFELENCKIVTRLLDGEFLNYSSVIPETWETRIRVNKSNLQNCFERISLISSSSMEKEKKYPVKISVDIGKVTISCTNQTGDAKEEMF
;
A
#
# COMPACT_ATOMS: atom_id res chain seq x y z
N MET A 1 -12.04 11.47 18.92
CA MET A 1 -12.46 12.14 20.18
C MET A 1 -11.60 11.69 21.38
N PHE A 2 -11.59 10.41 21.83
CA PHE A 2 -10.76 9.98 22.98
C PHE A 2 -9.29 10.38 22.83
N SER A 3 -8.62 9.97 21.74
CA SER A 3 -7.21 10.31 21.48
C SER A 3 -6.93 11.82 21.44
N GLU A 4 -7.90 12.62 21.03
CA GLU A 4 -7.75 14.08 20.97
C GLU A 4 -7.85 14.71 22.35
N ILE A 5 -8.72 14.14 23.21
CA ILE A 5 -8.80 14.56 24.61
C ILE A 5 -7.46 14.27 25.30
N ILE A 6 -7.00 13.02 25.23
CA ILE A 6 -5.74 12.61 25.85
C ILE A 6 -4.55 13.46 25.37
N ARG A 7 -4.47 13.80 24.08
CA ARG A 7 -3.38 14.64 23.54
C ARG A 7 -3.39 16.08 24.05
N LYS A 8 -4.53 16.57 24.54
CA LYS A 8 -4.70 17.94 25.00
C LYS A 8 -4.71 18.09 26.52
N LEU A 9 -4.71 16.97 27.25
CA LEU A 9 -4.58 16.99 28.70
C LEU A 9 -3.16 17.38 29.12
N PRO A 10 -2.99 17.97 30.32
CA PRO A 10 -1.68 18.20 30.92
C PRO A 10 -0.86 16.92 31.01
N ASN A 11 0.47 17.05 31.05
CA ASN A 11 1.39 15.90 31.17
C ASN A 11 1.50 15.47 32.67
N THR A 12 0.38 14.95 33.19
CA THR A 12 0.24 14.48 34.58
C THR A 12 -0.52 13.16 34.58
N ASP A 13 -0.72 12.60 35.76
CA ASP A 13 -1.46 11.34 35.92
C ASP A 13 -2.92 11.49 35.47
N ILE A 14 -3.39 10.52 34.71
CA ILE A 14 -4.76 10.46 34.19
C ILE A 14 -5.44 9.25 34.83
N SER A 15 -6.57 9.48 35.49
CA SER A 15 -7.44 8.41 35.97
C SER A 15 -8.50 8.07 34.92
N ILE A 16 -8.63 6.79 34.62
CA ILE A 16 -9.61 6.29 33.65
C ILE A 16 -10.46 5.23 34.35
N SER A 17 -11.78 5.39 34.31
CA SER A 17 -12.73 4.44 34.89
C SER A 17 -13.99 4.30 34.04
N VAL A 18 -14.77 3.29 34.30
CA VAL A 18 -16.13 3.15 33.76
C VAL A 18 -17.10 3.16 34.95
N ASN A 19 -18.09 4.03 34.94
CA ASN A 19 -19.07 4.13 36.00
C ASN A 19 -20.26 3.16 35.81
N ASP A 20 -21.13 3.06 36.83
CA ASP A 20 -22.32 2.17 36.82
C ASP A 20 -23.31 2.48 35.69
N LYS A 21 -23.21 3.65 35.04
CA LYS A 21 -24.03 4.04 33.89
C LYS A 21 -23.35 3.74 32.55
N ASN A 22 -22.30 2.92 32.56
CA ASN A 22 -21.49 2.63 31.37
C ASN A 22 -20.92 3.87 30.68
N LEU A 23 -20.57 4.91 31.46
CA LEU A 23 -19.85 6.07 30.93
C LEU A 23 -18.35 5.89 31.21
N PHE A 24 -17.55 6.11 30.19
CA PHE A 24 -16.10 6.18 30.28
C PHE A 24 -15.70 7.52 30.87
N VAL A 25 -15.11 7.52 32.02
CA VAL A 25 -14.75 8.71 32.80
C VAL A 25 -13.24 8.90 32.73
N ILE A 26 -12.82 10.10 32.36
CA ILE A 26 -11.41 10.52 32.32
C ILE A 26 -11.28 11.69 33.28
N GLU A 27 -10.39 11.58 34.24
CA GLU A 27 -10.08 12.62 35.24
C GLU A 27 -8.61 12.99 35.16
N CYS A 28 -8.32 14.30 35.16
CA CYS A 28 -6.97 14.83 35.14
C CYS A 28 -6.99 16.27 35.69
N GLU A 29 -6.32 16.54 36.80
CA GLU A 29 -6.11 17.88 37.39
C GLU A 29 -7.34 18.81 37.35
N GLY A 30 -8.50 18.35 37.83
CA GLY A 30 -9.74 19.14 37.82
C GLY A 30 -10.52 19.13 36.50
N SER A 31 -10.00 18.47 35.49
CA SER A 31 -10.73 18.18 34.25
C SER A 31 -11.48 16.85 34.35
N LEU A 32 -12.76 16.84 34.01
CA LEU A 32 -13.60 15.65 34.03
C LEU A 32 -14.31 15.50 32.68
N TYR A 33 -14.08 14.36 32.02
CA TYR A 33 -14.76 14.01 30.77
C TYR A 33 -15.57 12.73 30.98
N LYS A 34 -16.80 12.73 30.48
CA LYS A 34 -17.69 11.55 30.49
C LYS A 34 -18.11 11.23 29.07
N LEU A 35 -17.67 10.09 28.56
CA LEU A 35 -17.94 9.66 27.20
C LEU A 35 -18.92 8.47 27.23
N ALA A 36 -19.87 8.46 26.32
CA ALA A 36 -20.73 7.29 26.13
C ALA A 36 -19.89 6.11 25.62
N THR A 37 -20.13 4.92 26.16
CA THR A 37 -19.50 3.68 25.71
C THR A 37 -20.52 2.79 25.01
N MET A 38 -20.02 1.86 24.22
CA MET A 38 -20.80 0.73 23.72
C MET A 38 -20.67 -0.44 24.68
N ASN A 39 -21.65 -1.33 24.67
CA ASN A 39 -21.58 -2.55 25.47
C ASN A 39 -20.41 -3.42 24.95
N PRO A 40 -19.52 -3.92 25.81
CA PRO A 40 -18.41 -4.79 25.38
C PRO A 40 -18.86 -6.02 24.58
N SER A 41 -20.06 -6.57 24.86
CA SER A 41 -20.63 -7.69 24.10
C SER A 41 -20.98 -7.36 22.64
N GLU A 42 -21.08 -6.07 22.29
CA GLU A 42 -21.32 -5.62 20.91
C GLU A 42 -20.01 -5.43 20.14
N PHE A 43 -18.85 -5.55 20.80
CA PHE A 43 -17.57 -5.46 20.13
C PHE A 43 -17.36 -6.70 19.25
N PRO A 44 -17.05 -6.54 17.96
CA PRO A 44 -16.88 -7.66 17.05
C PRO A 44 -15.75 -8.59 17.51
N GLU A 45 -16.05 -9.87 17.62
CA GLU A 45 -15.02 -10.88 17.85
C GLU A 45 -14.15 -11.04 16.62
N LEU A 46 -12.87 -11.35 16.83
CA LEU A 46 -11.98 -11.70 15.73
C LEU A 46 -12.48 -12.98 15.05
N PRO A 47 -12.73 -12.99 13.75
CA PRO A 47 -13.22 -14.17 13.07
C PRO A 47 -12.21 -15.33 13.21
N GLN A 48 -12.71 -16.51 13.50
CA GLN A 48 -11.92 -17.74 13.42
C GLN A 48 -11.72 -18.08 11.94
N ILE A 49 -10.49 -17.96 11.45
CA ILE A 49 -10.15 -18.19 10.05
C ILE A 49 -9.53 -19.57 9.92
N SER A 50 -10.19 -20.46 9.17
CA SER A 50 -9.58 -21.71 8.72
C SER A 50 -8.58 -21.40 7.61
N ILE A 51 -7.31 -21.32 7.98
CA ILE A 51 -6.24 -21.04 7.04
C ILE A 51 -6.00 -22.28 6.16
N GLU A 52 -6.23 -22.12 4.87
CA GLU A 52 -5.97 -23.15 3.87
C GLU A 52 -4.53 -23.12 3.36
N ASN A 53 -4.00 -21.91 3.17
CA ASN A 53 -2.64 -21.67 2.71
C ASN A 53 -1.95 -20.66 3.62
N SER A 54 -0.67 -20.88 3.90
CA SER A 54 0.11 -19.94 4.70
C SER A 54 1.55 -19.82 4.18
N ILE A 55 2.08 -18.61 4.31
CA ILE A 55 3.48 -18.29 4.01
C ILE A 55 4.11 -17.56 5.18
N GLN A 56 5.44 -17.66 5.24
CA GLN A 56 6.25 -16.80 6.10
C GLN A 56 7.25 -16.02 5.24
N ILE A 57 7.37 -14.74 5.54
CA ILE A 57 8.31 -13.84 4.85
C ILE A 57 8.84 -12.83 5.86
N GLU A 58 10.09 -12.41 5.72
CA GLU A 58 10.67 -11.36 6.55
C GLU A 58 9.94 -10.02 6.37
N GLN A 59 9.75 -9.27 7.44
CA GLN A 59 9.01 -8.01 7.42
C GLN A 59 9.61 -7.00 6.45
N ASN A 60 10.95 -6.84 6.42
CA ASN A 60 11.64 -5.96 5.49
C ASN A 60 11.37 -6.31 4.02
N ASN A 61 11.33 -7.61 3.70
CA ASN A 61 11.04 -8.07 2.34
C ASN A 61 9.60 -7.77 1.94
N LEU A 62 8.62 -8.08 2.80
CA LEU A 62 7.22 -7.78 2.52
C LEU A 62 6.99 -6.27 2.38
N LYS A 63 7.56 -5.48 3.28
CA LYS A 63 7.51 -4.01 3.24
C LYS A 63 8.05 -3.44 1.94
N ASP A 64 9.22 -3.93 1.50
CA ASP A 64 9.82 -3.53 0.21
C ASP A 64 8.93 -3.93 -0.98
N MET A 65 8.35 -5.13 -0.95
CA MET A 65 7.45 -5.61 -2.00
C MET A 65 6.19 -4.75 -2.08
N ILE A 66 5.53 -4.47 -0.95
CA ILE A 66 4.34 -3.61 -0.90
C ILE A 66 4.69 -2.21 -1.41
N ARG A 67 5.73 -1.58 -0.88
CA ARG A 67 6.13 -0.22 -1.27
C ARG A 67 6.40 -0.08 -2.77
N LYS A 68 6.92 -1.15 -3.40
CA LYS A 68 7.25 -1.17 -4.83
C LYS A 68 6.10 -1.54 -5.75
N THR A 69 4.93 -1.87 -5.21
CA THR A 69 3.77 -2.27 -6.02
C THR A 69 2.52 -1.45 -5.75
N ILE A 70 2.25 -1.13 -4.48
CA ILE A 70 0.99 -0.55 -4.02
C ILE A 70 0.60 0.76 -4.72
N PHE A 71 1.57 1.55 -5.20
CA PHE A 71 1.33 2.80 -5.90
C PHE A 71 0.63 2.61 -7.26
N ALA A 72 0.61 1.39 -7.78
CA ALA A 72 0.00 1.04 -9.06
C ALA A 72 -1.39 0.41 -8.92
N VAL A 73 -1.98 0.34 -7.73
CA VAL A 73 -3.39 -0.06 -7.57
C VAL A 73 -4.31 1.05 -8.11
N SER A 74 -5.45 0.63 -8.66
CA SER A 74 -6.48 1.56 -9.12
C SER A 74 -7.14 2.26 -7.94
N THR A 75 -7.50 3.53 -8.14
CA THR A 75 -8.38 4.29 -7.26
C THR A 75 -9.83 4.28 -7.75
N GLU A 76 -10.09 3.74 -8.94
CA GLU A 76 -11.41 3.67 -9.54
C GLU A 76 -12.16 2.41 -9.07
N GLU A 77 -13.35 2.60 -8.57
CA GLU A 77 -14.21 1.53 -8.04
C GLU A 77 -14.95 0.75 -9.15
N ASN A 78 -14.88 1.19 -10.40
CA ASN A 78 -15.51 0.53 -11.54
C ASN A 78 -14.98 -0.90 -11.77
N ARG A 79 -13.76 -1.17 -11.35
CA ARG A 79 -13.13 -2.49 -11.38
C ARG A 79 -12.51 -2.78 -10.02
N PRO A 80 -13.33 -3.21 -9.04
CA PRO A 80 -12.88 -3.39 -7.66
C PRO A 80 -11.64 -4.27 -7.51
N ILE A 81 -11.50 -5.29 -8.35
CA ILE A 81 -10.36 -6.22 -8.31
C ILE A 81 -9.01 -5.50 -8.48
N PHE A 82 -8.96 -4.38 -9.20
CA PHE A 82 -7.74 -3.60 -9.41
C PHE A 82 -7.45 -2.58 -8.30
N THR A 83 -8.40 -2.40 -7.36
CA THR A 83 -8.12 -1.62 -6.14
C THR A 83 -7.30 -2.40 -5.12
N GLY A 84 -6.96 -3.65 -5.43
CA GLY A 84 -6.09 -4.52 -4.64
C GLY A 84 -4.81 -4.91 -5.36
N CYS A 85 -3.96 -5.58 -4.62
CA CYS A 85 -2.71 -6.15 -5.09
C CYS A 85 -2.84 -7.68 -5.12
N LEU A 86 -2.51 -8.30 -6.23
CA LEU A 86 -2.45 -9.76 -6.35
C LEU A 86 -1.25 -10.28 -5.56
N PHE A 87 -1.50 -11.21 -4.66
CA PHE A 87 -0.54 -12.10 -4.04
C PHE A 87 -0.63 -13.45 -4.74
N GLU A 88 0.37 -13.80 -5.50
CA GLU A 88 0.44 -15.06 -6.23
C GLU A 88 1.68 -15.84 -5.80
N ILE A 89 1.46 -17.08 -5.40
CA ILE A 89 2.53 -18.04 -5.19
C ILE A 89 2.57 -18.97 -6.39
N THR A 90 3.72 -19.06 -7.02
CA THR A 90 3.97 -19.98 -8.12
C THR A 90 5.42 -20.49 -8.03
N ASN A 91 5.60 -21.81 -8.01
CA ASN A 91 6.93 -22.42 -7.90
C ASN A 91 7.76 -21.86 -6.73
N ASN A 92 7.16 -21.76 -5.57
CA ASN A 92 7.79 -21.23 -4.33
C ASN A 92 8.24 -19.76 -4.42
N LYS A 93 7.68 -19.00 -5.34
CA LYS A 93 7.97 -17.60 -5.55
C LYS A 93 6.72 -16.76 -5.27
N LEU A 94 6.81 -15.85 -4.32
CA LEU A 94 5.76 -14.87 -4.07
C LEU A 94 5.89 -13.73 -5.08
N ASN A 95 4.83 -13.47 -5.80
CA ASN A 95 4.67 -12.33 -6.70
C ASN A 95 3.62 -11.39 -6.12
N LEU A 96 3.96 -10.12 -5.98
CA LEU A 96 3.03 -9.03 -5.74
C LEU A 96 2.84 -8.25 -7.03
N VAL A 97 1.60 -8.09 -7.45
CA VAL A 97 1.26 -7.39 -8.71
C VAL A 97 0.14 -6.40 -8.47
N ALA A 98 0.34 -5.18 -8.90
CA ALA A 98 -0.68 -4.13 -8.89
C ALA A 98 -0.80 -3.49 -10.28
N VAL A 99 -2.02 -3.14 -10.67
CA VAL A 99 -2.32 -2.56 -11.99
C VAL A 99 -3.51 -1.60 -11.90
N ASP A 100 -3.47 -0.51 -12.68
CA ASP A 100 -4.57 0.46 -12.76
C ASP A 100 -5.07 0.71 -14.21
N GLY A 101 -4.63 -0.13 -15.16
CA GLY A 101 -4.97 -0.01 -16.58
C GLY A 101 -3.98 0.82 -17.40
N PHE A 102 -3.13 1.64 -16.77
CA PHE A 102 -2.10 2.44 -17.42
C PHE A 102 -0.69 1.97 -17.09
N ARG A 103 -0.50 1.40 -15.91
CA ARG A 103 0.78 0.93 -15.40
C ARG A 103 0.60 -0.38 -14.63
N LEU A 104 1.65 -1.16 -14.63
CA LEU A 104 1.76 -2.41 -13.88
C LEU A 104 3.03 -2.34 -13.02
N ALA A 105 2.91 -2.68 -11.74
CA ALA A 105 4.04 -2.88 -10.87
C ALA A 105 4.09 -4.32 -10.42
N TRP A 106 5.23 -4.98 -10.62
CA TRP A 106 5.48 -6.35 -10.24
C TRP A 106 6.77 -6.46 -9.43
N LYS A 107 6.68 -7.11 -8.29
CA LYS A 107 7.81 -7.45 -7.43
C LYS A 107 7.71 -8.90 -7.00
N SER A 108 8.83 -9.61 -7.02
CA SER A 108 8.86 -11.01 -6.65
C SER A 108 9.99 -11.34 -5.68
N LYS A 109 9.77 -12.39 -4.86
CA LYS A 109 10.75 -12.94 -3.91
C LYS A 109 10.56 -14.46 -3.79
N TYR A 110 11.64 -15.21 -3.80
CA TYR A 110 11.59 -16.63 -3.45
C TYR A 110 11.36 -16.80 -1.95
N LEU A 111 10.47 -17.72 -1.60
CA LEU A 111 10.20 -18.10 -0.22
C LEU A 111 11.23 -19.14 0.25
N GLN A 112 11.56 -19.09 1.53
CA GLN A 112 12.51 -20.04 2.13
C GLN A 112 11.89 -21.42 2.37
N THR A 113 10.58 -21.45 2.65
CA THR A 113 9.81 -22.68 2.89
C THR A 113 9.00 -23.05 1.66
N LYS A 114 8.81 -24.34 1.42
CA LYS A 114 7.99 -24.86 0.33
C LYS A 114 6.51 -24.59 0.66
N VAL A 115 5.80 -24.00 -0.29
CA VAL A 115 4.40 -23.62 -0.17
C VAL A 115 3.64 -24.05 -1.43
N ASN A 116 2.38 -24.44 -1.27
CA ASN A 116 1.51 -24.70 -2.42
C ASN A 116 1.21 -23.43 -3.20
N ASP A 117 1.01 -23.58 -4.50
CA ASP A 117 0.62 -22.47 -5.36
C ASP A 117 -0.79 -21.99 -5.01
N PHE A 118 -0.97 -20.69 -4.89
CA PHE A 118 -2.26 -20.06 -4.69
C PHE A 118 -2.25 -18.59 -5.15
N LYS A 119 -3.45 -18.03 -5.28
CA LYS A 119 -3.67 -16.62 -5.62
C LYS A 119 -4.68 -15.99 -4.68
N ALA A 120 -4.45 -14.75 -4.31
CA ALA A 120 -5.37 -13.94 -3.53
C ALA A 120 -5.19 -12.47 -3.87
N VAL A 121 -6.29 -11.70 -3.94
CA VAL A 121 -6.20 -10.25 -4.15
C VAL A 121 -6.55 -9.53 -2.85
N ILE A 122 -5.55 -8.84 -2.31
CA ILE A 122 -5.64 -8.15 -1.04
C ILE A 122 -5.90 -6.66 -1.29
N PRO A 123 -6.91 -6.05 -0.64
CA PRO A 123 -7.21 -4.64 -0.83
C PRO A 123 -6.01 -3.74 -0.59
N GLY A 124 -5.78 -2.78 -1.50
CA GLY A 124 -4.66 -1.84 -1.40
C GLY A 124 -4.69 -1.01 -0.13
N ARG A 125 -5.90 -0.65 0.34
CA ARG A 125 -6.06 0.05 1.62
C ARG A 125 -5.49 -0.76 2.79
N THR A 126 -5.78 -2.06 2.86
CA THR A 126 -5.23 -2.94 3.90
C THR A 126 -3.70 -3.03 3.82
N LEU A 127 -3.16 -3.19 2.61
CA LEU A 127 -1.71 -3.26 2.42
C LEU A 127 -1.00 -1.96 2.80
N ASN A 128 -1.63 -0.81 2.57
CA ASN A 128 -1.11 0.48 3.04
C ASN A 128 -1.02 0.55 4.56
N GLU A 129 -2.04 0.05 5.28
CA GLU A 129 -2.00 0.01 6.75
C GLU A 129 -0.95 -1.00 7.25
N ILE A 130 -0.87 -2.18 6.65
CA ILE A 130 0.17 -3.17 6.95
C ILE A 130 1.57 -2.57 6.75
N ASN A 131 1.80 -1.85 5.65
CA ASN A 131 3.09 -1.24 5.36
C ASN A 131 3.55 -0.21 6.40
N LYS A 132 2.61 0.45 7.10
CA LYS A 132 2.92 1.37 8.21
C LYS A 132 3.35 0.65 9.48
N ILE A 133 2.84 -0.57 9.70
CA ILE A 133 3.12 -1.38 10.89
C ILE A 133 4.41 -2.16 10.72
N LEU A 134 4.71 -2.63 9.50
CA LEU A 134 5.92 -3.38 9.19
C LEU A 134 7.17 -2.56 9.50
N VAL A 135 8.12 -3.17 10.18
CA VAL A 135 9.45 -2.61 10.49
C VAL A 135 10.52 -3.17 9.55
N ASP A 136 11.67 -2.50 9.47
CA ASP A 136 12.81 -2.98 8.69
C ASP A 136 13.60 -4.03 9.48
N SER A 137 12.98 -5.20 9.72
CA SER A 137 13.57 -6.32 10.44
C SER A 137 13.53 -7.61 9.62
N PHE A 138 14.36 -8.57 10.02
CA PHE A 138 14.37 -9.93 9.48
C PHE A 138 13.35 -10.86 10.19
N GLU A 139 12.63 -10.34 11.18
CA GLU A 139 11.60 -11.12 11.84
C GLU A 139 10.49 -11.51 10.86
N PRO A 140 10.01 -12.77 10.94
CA PRO A 140 9.01 -13.24 10.02
C PRO A 140 7.62 -12.66 10.35
N ILE A 141 6.88 -12.35 9.31
CA ILE A 141 5.42 -12.21 9.37
C ILE A 141 4.79 -13.44 8.74
N LYS A 142 3.76 -13.98 9.38
CA LYS A 142 2.98 -15.07 8.83
C LYS A 142 1.74 -14.52 8.12
N ILE A 143 1.52 -14.96 6.90
CA ILE A 143 0.35 -14.60 6.10
C ILE A 143 -0.45 -15.86 5.83
N GLY A 144 -1.67 -15.91 6.36
CA GLY A 144 -2.61 -16.98 6.13
C GLY A 144 -3.68 -16.53 5.14
N VAL A 145 -4.04 -17.40 4.19
CA VAL A 145 -5.10 -17.15 3.23
C VAL A 145 -6.15 -18.24 3.34
N ALA A 146 -7.39 -17.82 3.47
CA ALA A 146 -8.59 -18.63 3.43
C ALA A 146 -9.43 -18.26 2.19
N LYS A 147 -10.57 -18.91 1.99
CA LYS A 147 -11.42 -18.72 0.79
C LYS A 147 -11.71 -17.25 0.47
N ASN A 148 -12.03 -16.43 1.48
CA ASN A 148 -12.45 -15.03 1.30
C ASN A 148 -11.76 -14.03 2.24
N GLN A 149 -10.77 -14.48 2.98
CA GLN A 149 -10.07 -13.66 3.98
C GLN A 149 -8.57 -13.93 3.97
N ALA A 150 -7.79 -12.92 4.35
CA ALA A 150 -6.39 -13.08 4.67
C ALA A 150 -6.12 -12.62 6.10
N LEU A 151 -5.22 -13.32 6.76
CA LEU A 151 -4.72 -13.04 8.09
C LEU A 151 -3.23 -12.71 8.02
N PHE A 152 -2.84 -11.59 8.59
CA PHE A 152 -1.45 -11.23 8.79
C PHE A 152 -1.15 -11.29 10.28
N GLU A 153 -0.20 -12.13 10.68
CA GLU A 153 0.20 -12.31 12.08
C GLU A 153 1.63 -11.82 12.27
N LEU A 154 1.77 -10.80 13.09
CA LEU A 154 3.01 -10.33 13.69
C LEU A 154 2.99 -10.74 15.18
N GLU A 155 4.11 -10.62 15.88
CA GLU A 155 4.25 -11.02 17.30
C GLU A 155 3.11 -10.49 18.19
N ASN A 156 2.78 -9.20 18.06
CA ASN A 156 1.79 -8.52 18.91
C ASN A 156 0.59 -7.96 18.13
N CYS A 157 0.42 -8.33 16.87
CA CYS A 157 -0.63 -7.77 16.03
C CYS A 157 -1.17 -8.81 15.06
N LYS A 158 -2.51 -8.90 14.99
CA LYS A 158 -3.22 -9.69 13.98
C LYS A 158 -4.12 -8.78 13.16
N ILE A 159 -3.98 -8.87 11.85
CA ILE A 159 -4.77 -8.09 10.90
C ILE A 159 -5.54 -9.05 10.02
N VAL A 160 -6.85 -8.94 10.06
CA VAL A 160 -7.77 -9.71 9.21
C VAL A 160 -8.36 -8.79 8.15
N THR A 161 -8.37 -9.26 6.92
CA THR A 161 -8.98 -8.53 5.80
C THR A 161 -9.78 -9.46 4.91
N ARG A 162 -10.84 -8.94 4.30
CA ARG A 162 -11.54 -9.64 3.22
C ARG A 162 -10.72 -9.52 1.94
N LEU A 163 -10.72 -10.61 1.17
CA LEU A 163 -10.14 -10.61 -0.18
C LEU A 163 -11.10 -9.93 -1.16
N LEU A 164 -10.56 -9.42 -2.24
CA LEU A 164 -11.35 -8.95 -3.36
C LEU A 164 -11.68 -10.14 -4.26
N ASP A 165 -12.96 -10.29 -4.58
CA ASP A 165 -13.45 -11.34 -5.46
C ASP A 165 -13.28 -10.95 -6.94
N GLY A 166 -13.01 -11.93 -7.77
CA GLY A 166 -12.89 -11.79 -9.22
C GLY A 166 -11.57 -12.33 -9.77
N GLU A 167 -11.50 -12.40 -11.08
CA GLU A 167 -10.31 -12.82 -11.79
C GLU A 167 -9.37 -11.63 -12.01
N PHE A 168 -8.15 -11.74 -11.52
CA PHE A 168 -7.11 -10.75 -11.76
C PHE A 168 -6.54 -10.94 -13.18
N LEU A 169 -6.13 -9.84 -13.81
CA LEU A 169 -5.51 -9.84 -15.13
C LEU A 169 -4.34 -10.84 -15.22
N ASN A 170 -4.27 -11.55 -16.33
CA ASN A 170 -3.06 -12.30 -16.68
C ASN A 170 -1.92 -11.30 -16.99
N TYR A 171 -1.24 -10.87 -15.93
CA TYR A 171 -0.21 -9.82 -16.02
C TYR A 171 1.00 -10.26 -16.84
N SER A 172 1.28 -11.56 -16.93
CA SER A 172 2.41 -12.08 -17.72
C SER A 172 2.27 -11.75 -19.21
N SER A 173 1.05 -11.73 -19.72
CA SER A 173 0.80 -11.41 -21.13
C SER A 173 0.94 -9.93 -21.47
N VAL A 174 0.95 -9.07 -20.45
CA VAL A 174 1.06 -7.60 -20.60
C VAL A 174 2.51 -7.15 -20.57
N ILE A 175 3.40 -7.94 -19.96
CA ILE A 175 4.82 -7.62 -19.86
C ILE A 175 5.50 -7.92 -21.20
N PRO A 176 6.09 -6.92 -21.90
CA PRO A 176 6.75 -7.15 -23.17
C PRO A 176 7.98 -8.05 -22.99
N GLU A 177 8.12 -9.04 -23.84
CA GLU A 177 9.29 -9.93 -23.88
C GLU A 177 10.44 -9.33 -24.69
N THR A 178 10.12 -8.42 -25.62
CA THR A 178 11.08 -7.77 -26.51
C THR A 178 10.92 -6.25 -26.47
N TRP A 179 11.95 -5.53 -26.84
CA TRP A 179 11.94 -4.07 -26.95
C TRP A 179 12.74 -3.62 -28.18
N GLU A 180 12.28 -2.60 -28.84
CA GLU A 180 12.98 -1.98 -29.97
C GLU A 180 14.06 -0.99 -29.50
N THR A 181 13.80 -0.30 -28.39
CA THR A 181 14.71 0.69 -27.82
C THR A 181 15.01 0.42 -26.36
N ARG A 182 16.28 0.40 -26.01
CA ARG A 182 16.75 0.25 -24.63
C ARG A 182 17.68 1.39 -24.26
N ILE A 183 17.39 2.04 -23.15
CA ILE A 183 18.26 3.09 -22.60
C ILE A 183 18.82 2.69 -21.24
N ARG A 184 20.01 3.17 -20.93
CA ARG A 184 20.61 3.08 -19.60
C ARG A 184 20.93 4.49 -19.14
N VAL A 185 20.32 4.91 -18.03
CA VAL A 185 20.50 6.25 -17.47
C VAL A 185 20.80 6.16 -15.97
N ASN A 186 21.45 7.19 -15.43
CA ASN A 186 21.63 7.29 -13.99
C ASN A 186 20.27 7.56 -13.32
N LYS A 187 19.94 6.73 -12.30
CA LYS A 187 18.66 6.81 -11.61
C LYS A 187 18.41 8.18 -10.96
N SER A 188 19.42 8.71 -10.25
CA SER A 188 19.28 10.00 -9.54
C SER A 188 19.10 11.15 -10.51
N ASN A 189 19.83 11.16 -11.63
CA ASN A 189 19.67 12.20 -12.66
C ASN A 189 18.26 12.16 -13.27
N LEU A 190 17.77 10.97 -13.61
CA LEU A 190 16.43 10.79 -14.15
C LEU A 190 15.35 11.21 -13.14
N GLN A 191 15.49 10.83 -11.89
CA GLN A 191 14.55 11.20 -10.82
C GLN A 191 14.51 12.71 -10.64
N ASN A 192 15.67 13.37 -10.48
CA ASN A 192 15.75 14.82 -10.33
C ASN A 192 15.15 15.56 -11.53
N CYS A 193 15.36 15.03 -12.74
CA CYS A 193 14.77 15.58 -13.96
C CYS A 193 13.24 15.51 -13.91
N PHE A 194 12.66 14.35 -13.56
CA PHE A 194 11.22 14.23 -13.41
C PHE A 194 10.65 15.12 -12.30
N GLU A 195 11.34 15.27 -11.18
CA GLU A 195 10.92 16.15 -10.09
C GLU A 195 10.81 17.60 -10.56
N ARG A 196 11.78 18.11 -11.33
CA ARG A 196 11.74 19.47 -11.88
C ARG A 196 10.67 19.64 -12.96
N ILE A 197 10.59 18.71 -13.91
CA ILE A 197 9.58 18.74 -14.99
C ILE A 197 8.16 18.63 -14.42
N SER A 198 7.96 17.89 -13.31
CA SER A 198 6.67 17.73 -12.68
C SER A 198 6.11 19.05 -12.13
N LEU A 199 6.95 20.03 -11.81
CA LEU A 199 6.51 21.37 -11.37
C LEU A 199 5.67 22.06 -12.45
N ILE A 200 6.07 21.91 -13.71
CA ILE A 200 5.29 22.43 -14.85
C ILE A 200 4.08 21.54 -15.11
N SER A 201 4.24 20.22 -15.14
CA SER A 201 3.15 19.28 -15.38
C SER A 201 1.99 19.42 -14.40
N SER A 202 2.26 19.77 -13.14
CA SER A 202 1.28 19.91 -12.06
C SER A 202 0.75 21.33 -11.85
N SER A 203 1.33 22.35 -12.47
CA SER A 203 0.99 23.75 -12.29
C SER A 203 -0.22 24.21 -13.12
N SER A 204 -1.30 23.45 -13.14
CA SER A 204 -2.53 23.89 -13.83
C SER A 204 -3.47 24.63 -12.88
N MET A 205 -4.11 25.69 -13.35
CA MET A 205 -5.21 26.37 -12.64
C MET A 205 -6.45 25.46 -12.52
N GLU A 206 -6.57 24.48 -13.40
CA GLU A 206 -7.58 23.42 -13.39
C GLU A 206 -7.01 22.17 -12.73
N LYS A 207 -7.41 21.87 -11.49
CA LYS A 207 -6.92 20.72 -10.69
C LYS A 207 -7.08 19.34 -11.36
N GLU A 208 -7.90 19.24 -12.41
CA GLU A 208 -8.19 17.98 -13.11
C GLU A 208 -7.37 17.76 -14.38
N LYS A 209 -6.70 18.78 -14.91
CA LYS A 209 -6.00 18.70 -16.18
C LYS A 209 -4.57 18.23 -15.98
N LYS A 210 -4.28 17.02 -16.42
CA LYS A 210 -2.94 16.43 -16.39
C LYS A 210 -2.25 16.69 -17.72
N TYR A 211 -1.05 17.27 -17.68
CA TYR A 211 -0.23 17.49 -18.87
C TYR A 211 0.80 16.37 -19.00
N PRO A 212 0.88 15.71 -20.18
CA PRO A 212 1.78 14.59 -20.38
C PRO A 212 3.24 15.05 -20.40
N VAL A 213 4.09 14.25 -19.77
CA VAL A 213 5.54 14.38 -19.92
C VAL A 213 5.99 13.54 -21.11
N LYS A 214 6.64 14.17 -22.08
CA LYS A 214 7.17 13.52 -23.29
C LYS A 214 8.62 13.12 -23.07
N ILE A 215 8.94 11.88 -23.37
CA ILE A 215 10.30 11.34 -23.36
C ILE A 215 10.68 11.04 -24.80
N SER A 216 11.73 11.68 -25.31
CA SER A 216 12.32 11.44 -26.62
C SER A 216 13.70 10.84 -26.45
N VAL A 217 13.99 9.78 -27.18
CA VAL A 217 15.25 9.05 -27.10
C VAL A 217 15.97 9.15 -28.45
N ASP A 218 17.16 9.66 -28.42
CA ASP A 218 18.08 9.70 -29.54
C ASP A 218 19.39 8.99 -29.19
N ILE A 219 20.29 8.81 -30.16
CA ILE A 219 21.59 8.18 -29.91
C ILE A 219 22.38 9.05 -28.93
N GLY A 220 22.69 8.46 -27.75
CA GLY A 220 23.45 9.12 -26.68
C GLY A 220 22.71 10.23 -25.92
N LYS A 221 21.40 10.42 -26.15
CA LYS A 221 20.66 11.52 -25.56
C LYS A 221 19.23 11.14 -25.23
N VAL A 222 18.78 11.50 -24.04
CA VAL A 222 17.37 11.43 -23.62
C VAL A 222 16.88 12.84 -23.34
N THR A 223 15.79 13.23 -24.00
CA THR A 223 15.13 14.52 -23.79
C THR A 223 13.80 14.32 -23.11
N ILE A 224 13.56 15.00 -21.99
CA ILE A 224 12.30 14.98 -21.25
C ILE A 224 11.70 16.37 -21.30
N SER A 225 10.43 16.49 -21.68
CA SER A 225 9.77 17.78 -21.84
C SER A 225 8.31 17.73 -21.43
N CYS A 226 7.81 18.87 -21.00
CA CYS A 226 6.41 19.11 -20.69
C CYS A 226 6.03 20.53 -21.11
N THR A 227 4.85 20.69 -21.71
CA THR A 227 4.29 21.98 -22.10
C THR A 227 2.89 22.09 -21.53
N ASN A 228 2.57 23.21 -20.91
CA ASN A 228 1.21 23.55 -20.45
C ASN A 228 0.93 25.05 -20.69
N GLN A 229 -0.21 25.53 -20.17
CA GLN A 229 -0.61 26.94 -20.31
C GLN A 229 0.27 27.93 -19.54
N THR A 230 1.03 27.46 -18.55
CA THR A 230 1.88 28.29 -17.69
C THR A 230 3.32 28.35 -18.17
N GLY A 231 3.74 27.45 -19.08
CA GLY A 231 5.07 27.44 -19.64
C GLY A 231 5.55 26.09 -20.15
N ASP A 232 6.80 26.06 -20.57
CA ASP A 232 7.50 24.92 -21.13
C ASP A 232 8.69 24.54 -20.25
N ALA A 233 8.92 23.24 -20.12
CA ALA A 233 10.14 22.71 -19.53
C ALA A 233 10.75 21.65 -20.45
N LYS A 234 12.08 21.69 -20.60
CA LYS A 234 12.85 20.73 -21.38
C LYS A 234 14.17 20.45 -20.68
N GLU A 235 14.50 19.19 -20.50
CA GLU A 235 15.78 18.76 -19.96
C GLU A 235 16.41 17.68 -20.84
N GLU A 236 17.72 17.67 -20.89
CA GLU A 236 18.50 16.73 -21.69
C GLU A 236 19.51 16.00 -20.81
N MET A 237 19.61 14.70 -21.02
CA MET A 237 20.58 13.80 -20.36
C MET A 237 21.39 13.08 -21.43
N PHE A 238 22.71 12.93 -21.20
CA PHE A 238 23.68 12.30 -22.07
C PHE A 238 24.27 11.04 -21.46
#